data_94e57bcb9e3862ce873104852adf9f71
#
_entry.id   94e57bcb9e3862ce873104852adf9f71
#
_cell.length_a   1.000
_cell.length_b   1.000
_cell.length_c   1.000
_cell.angle_alpha   90.00
_cell.angle_beta   90.00
_cell.angle_gamma   90.00
#
_symmetry.space_group_name_H-M   'P 1'
#
loop_
_entity.id
_entity.type
_entity.pdbx_description
1 polymer ?
#
loop_
_entity_poly.entity_id
_entity_poly.type
_entity_poly.pdbx_seq_one_letter_code
_entity_poly.pdbx_strand_id
1 'polypeptide(L)'
;MQRKFDDFIMSQVIDKYNDDLIVLGARPAIGKSTFLASLAKILFLDNDIPTVVFCPEMAKEVFVRRILQIVLGVSREDIASDGFWDKFDNKQVDDSVAEICEKPLYIDDTPAIDIEELKRKLYTLVQEHGVKFVLIDYLQLLNTTKGTSRQENIRYICQDLKAISKELHLTIVLASQCRRNLTNGSNVPVPDDVSLFESFDDVIEHTWTLYRPSYYNVFEDERGCDVSNTIELHRYNGKDFISKETFIFDKSIPRLI
;
A
#
# COMPACT_ATOMS: atom_id res chain seq x y z
N MET A 1 18.38 -10.33 11.36
CA MET A 1 18.64 -8.87 11.49
C MET A 1 17.39 -8.18 10.99
N GLN A 2 16.75 -7.40 11.83
CA GLN A 2 15.51 -6.69 11.47
C GLN A 2 15.92 -5.49 10.61
N ARG A 3 15.44 -5.42 9.38
CA ARG A 3 15.74 -4.33 8.46
C ARG A 3 14.76 -3.20 8.72
N LYS A 4 15.21 -1.94 8.72
CA LYS A 4 14.30 -0.82 8.79
C LYS A 4 13.44 -0.76 7.53
N PHE A 5 12.18 -0.39 7.68
CA PHE A 5 11.25 -0.30 6.56
C PHE A 5 11.72 0.71 5.51
N ASP A 6 12.25 1.85 5.94
CA ASP A 6 12.79 2.90 5.07
C ASP A 6 13.94 2.35 4.20
N ASP A 7 14.92 1.65 4.81
CA ASP A 7 16.05 1.05 4.08
C ASP A 7 15.60 0.01 3.05
N PHE A 8 14.54 -0.74 3.39
CA PHE A 8 13.94 -1.70 2.47
C PHE A 8 13.31 -0.99 1.27
N ILE A 9 12.50 0.05 1.51
CA ILE A 9 11.82 0.79 0.43
C ILE A 9 12.86 1.42 -0.50
N MET A 10 13.87 2.09 0.03
CA MET A 10 14.92 2.70 -0.78
C MET A 10 15.62 1.68 -1.67
N SER A 11 16.17 0.62 -1.10
CA SER A 11 17.03 -0.32 -1.83
C SER A 11 16.29 -1.42 -2.60
N GLN A 12 15.03 -1.69 -2.28
CA GLN A 12 14.28 -2.81 -2.85
C GLN A 12 13.03 -2.38 -3.61
N VAL A 13 12.59 -1.14 -3.47
CA VAL A 13 11.43 -0.62 -4.19
C VAL A 13 11.86 0.45 -5.19
N ILE A 14 12.45 1.54 -4.71
CA ILE A 14 12.82 2.68 -5.56
C ILE A 14 13.89 2.29 -6.59
N ASP A 15 14.89 1.51 -6.17
CA ASP A 15 16.00 1.14 -7.03
C ASP A 15 15.69 -0.02 -8.01
N LYS A 16 14.71 -0.87 -7.68
CA LYS A 16 14.48 -2.12 -8.42
C LYS A 16 13.23 -2.15 -9.29
N TYR A 17 12.16 -1.52 -8.84
CA TYR A 17 10.90 -1.55 -9.55
C TYR A 17 10.73 -0.24 -10.32
N ASN A 18 11.08 -0.30 -11.59
CA ASN A 18 10.79 0.76 -12.56
C ASN A 18 9.78 0.19 -13.55
N ASP A 19 8.71 0.92 -13.84
CA ASP A 19 7.72 0.57 -14.86
C ASP A 19 6.96 -0.74 -14.55
N ASP A 20 6.72 -1.04 -13.26
CA ASP A 20 6.14 -2.29 -12.82
C ASP A 20 4.80 -2.15 -12.09
N LEU A 21 3.99 -3.21 -12.17
CA LEU A 21 2.79 -3.42 -11.37
C LEU A 21 3.06 -4.43 -10.28
N ILE A 22 3.02 -3.98 -9.03
CA ILE A 22 3.16 -4.80 -7.83
C ILE A 22 1.79 -4.98 -7.20
N VAL A 23 1.34 -6.20 -7.00
CA VAL A 23 0.11 -6.48 -6.28
C VAL A 23 0.40 -6.79 -4.82
N LEU A 24 -0.13 -5.97 -3.91
CA LEU A 24 0.02 -6.13 -2.47
C LEU A 24 -1.21 -6.83 -1.88
N GLY A 25 -1.11 -8.12 -1.63
CA GLY A 25 -2.17 -8.94 -1.06
C GLY A 25 -2.13 -8.99 0.46
N ALA A 26 -3.29 -8.88 1.10
CA ALA A 26 -3.44 -9.19 2.52
C ALA A 26 -4.89 -9.49 2.86
N ARG A 27 -5.11 -10.20 3.97
CA ARG A 27 -6.46 -10.35 4.54
C ARG A 27 -6.92 -9.00 5.14
N PRO A 28 -8.24 -8.82 5.32
CA PRO A 28 -8.77 -7.63 6.01
C PRO A 28 -8.09 -7.40 7.36
N ALA A 29 -7.89 -6.14 7.75
CA ALA A 29 -7.33 -5.71 9.02
C ALA A 29 -5.86 -6.13 9.32
N ILE A 30 -5.14 -6.71 8.38
CA ILE A 30 -3.70 -7.03 8.52
C ILE A 30 -2.85 -5.76 8.57
N GLY A 31 -3.19 -4.72 7.78
CA GLY A 31 -2.45 -3.46 7.76
C GLY A 31 -2.10 -2.94 6.36
N LYS A 32 -2.83 -3.35 5.29
CA LYS A 32 -2.58 -2.86 3.91
C LYS A 32 -2.50 -1.34 3.81
N SER A 33 -3.55 -0.65 4.28
CA SER A 33 -3.58 0.82 4.18
C SER A 33 -2.52 1.49 5.07
N THR A 34 -2.09 0.84 6.16
CA THR A 34 -0.95 1.30 6.96
C THR A 34 0.36 1.14 6.20
N PHE A 35 0.53 0.01 5.50
CA PHE A 35 1.68 -0.21 4.64
C PHE A 35 1.75 0.85 3.53
N LEU A 36 0.63 1.10 2.83
CA LEU A 36 0.58 2.11 1.78
C LEU A 36 0.83 3.54 2.30
N ALA A 37 0.32 3.88 3.49
CA ALA A 37 0.58 5.19 4.09
C ALA A 37 2.05 5.35 4.52
N SER A 38 2.67 4.32 5.09
CA SER A 38 4.10 4.33 5.42
C SER A 38 4.96 4.39 4.16
N LEU A 39 4.60 3.66 3.10
CA LEU A 39 5.26 3.73 1.80
C LEU A 39 5.12 5.13 1.19
N ALA A 40 3.90 5.69 1.16
CA ALA A 40 3.66 7.02 0.65
C ALA A 40 4.55 8.05 1.35
N LYS A 41 4.59 8.04 2.70
CA LYS A 41 5.41 8.96 3.51
C LYS A 41 6.89 8.90 3.09
N ILE A 42 7.45 7.70 2.92
CA ILE A 42 8.85 7.55 2.49
C ILE A 42 9.05 8.10 1.07
N LEU A 43 8.11 7.87 0.16
CA LEU A 43 8.23 8.33 -1.22
C LEU A 43 8.16 9.86 -1.31
N PHE A 44 7.05 10.46 -0.92
CA PHE A 44 6.81 11.88 -1.18
C PHE A 44 7.45 12.81 -0.14
N LEU A 45 7.46 12.42 1.15
CA LEU A 45 7.93 13.29 2.23
C LEU A 45 9.44 13.19 2.43
N ASP A 46 9.97 11.96 2.53
CA ASP A 46 11.38 11.76 2.84
C ASP A 46 12.29 11.87 1.60
N ASN A 47 11.76 11.56 0.41
CA ASN A 47 12.56 11.47 -0.82
C ASN A 47 12.08 12.37 -1.97
N ASP A 48 11.10 13.24 -1.76
CA ASP A 48 10.56 14.17 -2.78
C ASP A 48 10.13 13.48 -4.10
N ILE A 49 9.70 12.21 -4.02
CA ILE A 49 9.26 11.46 -5.19
C ILE A 49 7.78 11.72 -5.43
N PRO A 50 7.40 12.33 -6.58
CA PRO A 50 6.02 12.61 -6.90
C PRO A 50 5.16 11.35 -6.90
N THR A 51 4.20 11.31 -5.97
CA THR A 51 3.39 10.13 -5.66
C THR A 51 1.90 10.46 -5.71
N VAL A 52 1.10 9.63 -6.36
CA VAL A 52 -0.37 9.70 -6.29
C VAL A 52 -0.95 8.51 -5.54
N VAL A 53 -1.96 8.77 -4.75
CA VAL A 53 -2.73 7.75 -4.02
C VAL A 53 -4.18 7.78 -4.48
N PHE A 54 -4.66 6.68 -5.05
CA PHE A 54 -6.09 6.45 -5.29
C PHE A 54 -6.65 5.65 -4.12
N CYS A 55 -7.58 6.26 -3.37
CA CYS A 55 -8.18 5.66 -2.18
C CYS A 55 -9.72 5.66 -2.22
N PRO A 56 -10.34 4.93 -3.17
CA PRO A 56 -11.79 4.93 -3.37
C PRO A 56 -12.61 4.38 -2.17
N GLU A 57 -11.95 3.76 -1.18
CA GLU A 57 -12.58 3.26 0.05
C GLU A 57 -12.73 4.33 1.12
N MET A 58 -11.86 5.34 1.12
CA MET A 58 -11.81 6.31 2.21
C MET A 58 -11.64 7.73 1.68
N ALA A 59 -12.24 8.69 2.36
CA ALA A 59 -12.04 10.11 2.05
C ALA A 59 -10.55 10.48 2.18
N LYS A 60 -10.08 11.37 1.31
CA LYS A 60 -8.67 11.82 1.28
C LYS A 60 -8.21 12.38 2.64
N GLU A 61 -9.10 13.03 3.39
CA GLU A 61 -8.80 13.56 4.72
C GLU A 61 -8.43 12.44 5.71
N VAL A 62 -9.01 11.23 5.56
CA VAL A 62 -8.68 10.07 6.38
C VAL A 62 -7.28 9.57 6.05
N PHE A 63 -6.91 9.56 4.75
CA PHE A 63 -5.56 9.19 4.33
C PHE A 63 -4.52 10.19 4.82
N VAL A 64 -4.75 11.50 4.63
CA VAL A 64 -3.88 12.58 5.15
C VAL A 64 -3.70 12.47 6.67
N ARG A 65 -4.79 12.21 7.40
CA ARG A 65 -4.72 11.99 8.85
C ARG A 65 -3.80 10.83 9.23
N ARG A 66 -3.77 9.74 8.46
CA ARG A 66 -2.82 8.63 8.68
C ARG A 66 -1.38 9.06 8.46
N ILE A 67 -1.11 9.85 7.42
CA ILE A 67 0.22 10.42 7.22
C ILE A 67 0.64 11.28 8.42
N LEU A 68 -0.24 12.19 8.88
CA LEU A 68 0.01 13.02 10.06
C LEU A 68 0.29 12.18 11.32
N GLN A 69 -0.45 11.09 11.54
CA GLN A 69 -0.20 10.17 12.65
C GLN A 69 1.21 9.58 12.59
N ILE A 70 1.66 9.18 11.39
CA ILE A 70 3.00 8.63 11.18
C ILE A 70 4.07 9.70 11.43
N VAL A 71 3.87 10.89 10.90
CA VAL A 71 4.83 12.02 11.02
C VAL A 71 4.96 12.50 12.46
N LEU A 72 3.84 12.73 13.13
CA LEU A 72 3.79 13.20 14.51
C LEU A 72 4.09 12.11 15.55
N GLY A 73 4.06 10.84 15.16
CA GLY A 73 4.25 9.73 16.09
C GLY A 73 3.11 9.57 17.09
N VAL A 74 1.86 9.85 16.68
CA VAL A 74 0.69 9.87 17.58
C VAL A 74 -0.30 8.76 17.26
N SER A 75 -0.97 8.26 18.32
CA SER A 75 -1.95 7.19 18.16
C SER A 75 -3.27 7.70 17.56
N ARG A 76 -4.11 6.77 17.13
CA ARG A 76 -5.46 7.09 16.66
C ARG A 76 -6.34 7.62 17.79
N GLU A 77 -6.16 7.07 18.97
CA GLU A 77 -6.85 7.46 20.20
C GLU A 77 -6.45 8.88 20.62
N ASP A 78 -5.17 9.22 20.47
CA ASP A 78 -4.69 10.57 20.79
C ASP A 78 -5.38 11.62 19.91
N ILE A 79 -5.41 11.41 18.59
CA ILE A 79 -6.07 12.35 17.65
C ILE A 79 -7.58 12.45 17.88
N ALA A 80 -8.21 11.35 18.30
CA ALA A 80 -9.64 11.33 18.60
C ALA A 80 -10.01 11.88 19.98
N SER A 81 -9.02 12.12 20.86
CA SER A 81 -9.27 12.61 22.21
C SER A 81 -9.63 14.07 22.24
N ASP A 82 -10.62 14.44 23.07
CA ASP A 82 -10.92 15.83 23.38
C ASP A 82 -9.67 16.52 23.95
N GLY A 83 -9.26 17.64 23.35
CA GLY A 83 -8.07 18.39 23.77
C GLY A 83 -6.74 17.83 23.22
N PHE A 84 -6.76 16.94 22.20
CA PHE A 84 -5.53 16.58 21.49
C PHE A 84 -4.79 17.82 20.96
N TRP A 85 -5.53 18.70 20.31
CA TRP A 85 -5.02 19.94 19.74
C TRP A 85 -4.54 20.95 20.81
N ASP A 86 -5.03 20.83 22.06
CA ASP A 86 -4.57 21.63 23.19
C ASP A 86 -3.28 21.09 23.83
N LYS A 87 -3.01 19.78 23.67
CA LYS A 87 -1.83 19.10 24.22
C LYS A 87 -0.62 19.09 23.31
N PHE A 88 -0.86 19.10 22.00
CA PHE A 88 0.20 19.25 21.01
C PHE A 88 0.58 20.72 20.87
N ASP A 89 1.86 20.98 20.76
CA ASP A 89 2.32 22.27 20.30
C ASP A 89 1.70 22.54 18.93
N ASN A 90 0.73 23.44 18.88
CA ASN A 90 0.01 23.79 17.65
C ASN A 90 0.99 24.12 16.52
N LYS A 91 2.15 24.70 16.88
CA LYS A 91 3.23 24.99 15.92
C LYS A 91 3.79 23.71 15.28
N GLN A 92 4.03 22.65 16.05
CA GLN A 92 4.56 21.40 15.48
C GLN A 92 3.57 20.76 14.51
N VAL A 93 2.28 20.81 14.81
CA VAL A 93 1.23 20.31 13.92
C VAL A 93 1.14 21.17 12.66
N ASP A 94 1.11 22.49 12.80
CA ASP A 94 1.05 23.42 11.68
C ASP A 94 2.29 23.27 10.77
N ASP A 95 3.47 23.17 11.34
CA ASP A 95 4.72 22.95 10.61
C ASP A 95 4.68 21.61 9.84
N SER A 96 4.19 20.52 10.46
CA SER A 96 4.05 19.22 9.78
C SER A 96 3.00 19.23 8.67
N VAL A 97 1.89 19.93 8.87
CA VAL A 97 0.86 20.10 7.83
C VAL A 97 1.42 20.91 6.67
N ALA A 98 2.11 22.02 6.95
CA ALA A 98 2.74 22.86 5.93
C ALA A 98 3.77 22.04 5.13
N GLU A 99 4.63 21.28 5.80
CA GLU A 99 5.60 20.39 5.15
C GLU A 99 4.92 19.38 4.22
N ILE A 100 3.86 18.70 4.68
CA ILE A 100 3.11 17.74 3.84
C ILE A 100 2.49 18.44 2.61
N CYS A 101 1.95 19.65 2.79
CA CYS A 101 1.32 20.40 1.71
C CYS A 101 2.31 20.90 0.64
N GLU A 102 3.57 21.11 1.00
CA GLU A 102 4.62 21.54 0.07
C GLU A 102 5.21 20.37 -0.74
N LYS A 103 4.98 19.14 -0.32
CA LYS A 103 5.54 17.93 -0.93
C LYS A 103 4.66 17.37 -2.06
N PRO A 104 5.25 16.65 -3.02
CA PRO A 104 4.56 16.18 -4.22
C PRO A 104 3.68 14.94 -3.96
N LEU A 105 2.63 15.10 -3.13
CA LEU A 105 1.60 14.10 -2.87
C LEU A 105 0.28 14.52 -3.49
N TYR A 106 -0.29 13.63 -4.29
CA TYR A 106 -1.61 13.79 -4.93
C TYR A 106 -2.54 12.70 -4.41
N ILE A 107 -3.78 13.06 -4.06
CA ILE A 107 -4.74 12.09 -3.51
C ILE A 107 -6.04 12.21 -4.28
N ASP A 108 -6.52 11.08 -4.76
CA ASP A 108 -7.82 10.94 -5.43
C ASP A 108 -8.68 9.93 -4.68
N ASP A 109 -9.81 10.36 -4.17
CA ASP A 109 -10.77 9.55 -3.42
C ASP A 109 -12.07 9.32 -4.19
N THR A 110 -12.04 9.45 -5.53
CA THR A 110 -13.21 9.19 -6.38
C THR A 110 -13.74 7.77 -6.13
N PRO A 111 -14.98 7.64 -5.61
CA PRO A 111 -15.55 6.32 -5.33
C PRO A 111 -15.77 5.53 -6.62
N ALA A 112 -15.52 4.22 -6.57
CA ALA A 112 -15.78 3.29 -7.67
C ALA A 112 -15.23 3.80 -9.02
N ILE A 113 -14.03 4.41 -9.01
CA ILE A 113 -13.41 5.00 -10.20
C ILE A 113 -13.30 3.98 -11.35
N ASP A 114 -13.70 4.37 -12.54
CA ASP A 114 -13.53 3.58 -13.75
C ASP A 114 -12.06 3.60 -14.22
N ILE A 115 -11.57 2.48 -14.76
CA ILE A 115 -10.17 2.35 -15.17
C ILE A 115 -9.78 3.36 -16.24
N GLU A 116 -10.67 3.71 -17.16
CA GLU A 116 -10.39 4.69 -18.21
C GLU A 116 -10.30 6.12 -17.63
N GLU A 117 -11.10 6.42 -16.60
CA GLU A 117 -10.97 7.68 -15.87
C GLU A 117 -9.66 7.74 -15.09
N LEU A 118 -9.31 6.67 -14.38
CA LEU A 118 -8.04 6.58 -13.65
C LEU A 118 -6.85 6.78 -14.59
N LYS A 119 -6.85 6.14 -15.76
CA LYS A 119 -5.81 6.32 -16.79
C LYS A 119 -5.69 7.78 -17.24
N ARG A 120 -6.81 8.44 -17.56
CA ARG A 120 -6.80 9.87 -17.95
C ARG A 120 -6.19 10.76 -16.87
N LYS A 121 -6.54 10.51 -15.60
CA LYS A 121 -5.96 11.24 -14.46
C LYS A 121 -4.46 10.99 -14.35
N LEU A 122 -3.99 9.74 -14.56
CA LEU A 122 -2.57 9.42 -14.56
C LEU A 122 -1.80 10.14 -15.65
N TYR A 123 -2.32 10.21 -16.90
CA TYR A 123 -1.68 10.99 -17.97
C TYR A 123 -1.49 12.46 -17.57
N THR A 124 -2.53 13.09 -17.03
CA THR A 124 -2.47 14.49 -16.57
C THR A 124 -1.44 14.65 -15.44
N LEU A 125 -1.49 13.79 -14.43
CA LEU A 125 -0.58 13.86 -13.27
C LEU A 125 0.89 13.64 -13.65
N VAL A 126 1.17 12.76 -14.61
CA VAL A 126 2.54 12.55 -15.11
C VAL A 126 3.01 13.76 -15.91
N GLN A 127 2.18 14.30 -16.80
CA GLN A 127 2.55 15.44 -17.65
C GLN A 127 2.73 16.73 -16.84
N GLU A 128 1.87 17.00 -15.90
CA GLU A 128 1.87 18.27 -15.16
C GLU A 128 2.78 18.24 -13.91
N HIS A 129 2.93 17.07 -13.29
CA HIS A 129 3.56 16.94 -11.97
C HIS A 129 4.67 15.91 -11.91
N GLY A 130 4.93 15.19 -12.99
CA GLY A 130 6.02 14.20 -13.05
C GLY A 130 5.84 13.03 -12.10
N VAL A 131 4.58 12.62 -11.82
CA VAL A 131 4.29 11.47 -10.94
C VAL A 131 5.06 10.24 -11.40
N LYS A 132 5.65 9.51 -10.45
CA LYS A 132 6.41 8.29 -10.66
C LYS A 132 5.85 7.07 -9.93
N PHE A 133 5.23 7.29 -8.77
CA PHE A 133 4.63 6.23 -7.97
C PHE A 133 3.13 6.40 -7.86
N VAL A 134 2.43 5.27 -8.00
CA VAL A 134 0.97 5.19 -7.91
C VAL A 134 0.61 4.15 -6.86
N LEU A 135 -0.13 4.54 -5.84
CA LEU A 135 -0.64 3.65 -4.80
C LEU A 135 -2.15 3.55 -4.92
N ILE A 136 -2.71 2.34 -4.95
CA ILE A 136 -4.15 2.12 -5.13
C ILE A 136 -4.70 1.27 -3.98
N ASP A 137 -5.61 1.80 -3.19
CA ASP A 137 -6.26 1.09 -2.06
C ASP A 137 -7.78 1.02 -2.28
N TYR A 138 -8.34 -0.03 -2.88
CA TYR A 138 -7.80 -1.29 -3.34
C TYR A 138 -8.48 -1.77 -4.64
N LEU A 139 -7.92 -2.77 -5.31
CA LEU A 139 -8.32 -3.32 -6.62
C LEU A 139 -9.82 -3.56 -6.77
N GLN A 140 -10.46 -4.18 -5.76
CA GLN A 140 -11.85 -4.61 -5.84
C GLN A 140 -12.86 -3.45 -5.90
N LEU A 141 -12.41 -2.20 -5.72
CA LEU A 141 -13.20 -0.98 -5.84
C LEU A 141 -13.04 -0.27 -7.19
N LEU A 142 -12.09 -0.74 -8.02
CA LEU A 142 -11.97 -0.25 -9.39
C LEU A 142 -13.03 -0.88 -10.29
N ASN A 143 -13.49 -0.12 -11.27
CA ASN A 143 -14.51 -0.54 -12.20
C ASN A 143 -14.01 -0.59 -13.66
N THR A 144 -14.66 -1.42 -14.46
CA THR A 144 -14.60 -1.42 -15.91
C THR A 144 -15.83 -2.12 -16.47
N THR A 145 -16.19 -1.77 -17.68
CA THR A 145 -17.28 -2.43 -18.44
C THR A 145 -16.77 -3.36 -19.55
N LYS A 146 -15.46 -3.62 -19.61
CA LYS A 146 -14.83 -4.40 -20.69
C LYS A 146 -15.15 -5.90 -20.63
N GLY A 147 -15.32 -6.44 -19.42
CA GLY A 147 -15.61 -7.87 -19.21
C GLY A 147 -17.09 -8.17 -18.96
N THR A 148 -17.45 -9.43 -19.10
CA THR A 148 -18.79 -9.96 -18.85
C THR A 148 -18.98 -10.54 -17.44
N SER A 149 -17.86 -10.75 -16.73
CA SER A 149 -17.81 -11.21 -15.35
C SER A 149 -16.89 -10.35 -14.47
N ARG A 150 -17.06 -10.47 -13.16
CA ARG A 150 -16.18 -9.76 -12.21
C ARG A 150 -14.70 -10.19 -12.37
N GLN A 151 -14.45 -11.46 -12.65
CA GLN A 151 -13.09 -11.97 -12.84
C GLN A 151 -12.46 -11.39 -14.11
N GLU A 152 -13.20 -11.34 -15.21
CA GLU A 152 -12.74 -10.69 -16.44
C GLU A 152 -12.50 -9.20 -16.24
N ASN A 153 -13.37 -8.50 -15.52
CA ASN A 153 -13.20 -7.09 -15.23
C ASN A 153 -11.90 -6.84 -14.44
N ILE A 154 -11.64 -7.63 -13.41
CA ILE A 154 -10.40 -7.55 -12.63
C ILE A 154 -9.17 -7.82 -13.51
N ARG A 155 -9.26 -8.83 -14.41
CA ARG A 155 -8.18 -9.11 -15.36
C ARG A 155 -7.89 -7.92 -16.27
N TYR A 156 -8.92 -7.32 -16.87
CA TYR A 156 -8.77 -6.13 -17.71
C TYR A 156 -8.18 -4.95 -16.95
N ILE A 157 -8.63 -4.70 -15.70
CA ILE A 157 -8.06 -3.65 -14.86
C ILE A 157 -6.56 -3.88 -14.63
N CYS A 158 -6.15 -5.10 -14.27
CA CYS A 158 -4.73 -5.42 -14.06
C CYS A 158 -3.91 -5.29 -15.35
N GLN A 159 -4.46 -5.73 -16.49
CA GLN A 159 -3.81 -5.57 -17.81
C GLN A 159 -3.63 -4.08 -18.16
N ASP A 160 -4.66 -3.27 -17.98
CA ASP A 160 -4.61 -1.83 -18.24
C ASP A 160 -3.60 -1.14 -17.31
N LEU A 161 -3.60 -1.49 -16.01
CA LEU A 161 -2.62 -0.93 -15.06
C LEU A 161 -1.18 -1.34 -15.41
N LYS A 162 -0.95 -2.58 -15.83
CA LYS A 162 0.38 -3.02 -16.28
C LYS A 162 0.81 -2.32 -17.57
N ALA A 163 -0.12 -2.13 -18.51
CA ALA A 163 0.18 -1.43 -19.76
C ALA A 163 0.57 0.03 -19.48
N ILE A 164 -0.23 0.74 -18.66
CA ILE A 164 0.03 2.16 -18.37
C ILE A 164 1.27 2.35 -17.48
N SER A 165 1.62 1.38 -16.61
CA SER A 165 2.87 1.47 -15.83
C SER A 165 4.09 1.50 -16.76
N LYS A 166 4.10 0.67 -17.81
CA LYS A 166 5.17 0.64 -18.81
C LYS A 166 5.15 1.87 -19.72
N GLU A 167 3.97 2.30 -20.16
CA GLU A 167 3.80 3.42 -21.07
C GLU A 167 4.23 4.77 -20.45
N LEU A 168 3.88 4.99 -19.19
CA LEU A 168 4.16 6.23 -18.46
C LEU A 168 5.39 6.15 -17.54
N HIS A 169 6.10 5.04 -17.55
CA HIS A 169 7.24 4.80 -16.66
C HIS A 169 6.87 4.97 -15.17
N LEU A 170 5.81 4.28 -14.75
CA LEU A 170 5.26 4.34 -13.40
C LEU A 170 5.50 3.03 -12.63
N THR A 171 5.83 3.14 -11.35
CA THR A 171 5.70 2.01 -10.42
C THR A 171 4.33 2.08 -9.75
N ILE A 172 3.51 1.04 -9.95
CA ILE A 172 2.16 0.96 -9.39
C ILE A 172 2.13 -0.10 -8.29
N VAL A 173 1.73 0.29 -7.08
CA VAL A 173 1.45 -0.65 -5.98
C VAL A 173 -0.06 -0.73 -5.79
N LEU A 174 -0.62 -1.87 -6.17
CA LEU A 174 -2.05 -2.15 -6.16
C LEU A 174 -2.40 -3.04 -4.98
N ALA A 175 -3.06 -2.50 -3.96
CA ALA A 175 -3.57 -3.31 -2.86
C ALA A 175 -4.70 -4.23 -3.31
N SER A 176 -4.72 -5.46 -2.80
CA SER A 176 -5.76 -6.45 -3.04
C SER A 176 -6.13 -7.20 -1.77
N GLN A 177 -7.39 -7.56 -1.62
CA GLN A 177 -7.82 -8.43 -0.53
C GLN A 177 -7.59 -9.89 -0.91
N CYS A 178 -6.93 -10.64 -0.02
CA CYS A 178 -6.81 -12.08 -0.14
C CYS A 178 -8.14 -12.78 0.18
N ARG A 179 -8.30 -14.00 -0.35
CA ARG A 179 -9.44 -14.89 -0.07
C ARG A 179 -9.56 -15.14 1.45
N ARG A 180 -10.77 -15.41 1.90
CA ARG A 180 -11.02 -15.70 3.32
C ARG A 180 -10.35 -17.02 3.77
N ASN A 181 -10.44 -18.05 2.94
CA ASN A 181 -9.79 -19.34 3.16
C ASN A 181 -8.54 -19.39 2.29
N LEU A 182 -7.36 -19.44 2.93
CA LEU A 182 -6.09 -19.53 2.23
C LEU A 182 -5.90 -20.93 1.65
N THR A 183 -5.27 -20.99 0.46
CA THR A 183 -5.19 -22.22 -0.34
C THR A 183 -4.20 -23.23 0.22
N ASN A 184 -3.18 -22.76 0.95
CA ASN A 184 -2.08 -23.58 1.44
C ASN A 184 -2.28 -24.16 2.86
N GLY A 185 -3.46 -23.96 3.48
CA GLY A 185 -3.74 -24.39 4.85
C GLY A 185 -2.93 -23.64 5.93
N SER A 186 -2.12 -22.67 5.54
CA SER A 186 -1.35 -21.77 6.41
C SER A 186 -2.10 -20.45 6.62
N ASN A 187 -1.70 -19.69 7.64
CA ASN A 187 -2.18 -18.31 7.83
C ASN A 187 -1.39 -17.28 7.01
N VAL A 188 -0.30 -17.71 6.37
CA VAL A 188 0.55 -16.85 5.52
C VAL A 188 0.00 -16.85 4.10
N PRO A 189 -0.45 -15.72 3.55
CA PRO A 189 -0.96 -15.67 2.20
C PRO A 189 0.14 -15.92 1.15
N VAL A 190 -0.23 -16.61 0.08
CA VAL A 190 0.58 -16.86 -1.11
C VAL A 190 -0.06 -16.21 -2.35
N PRO A 191 0.61 -16.14 -3.51
CA PRO A 191 0.04 -15.53 -4.71
C PRO A 191 -1.33 -16.08 -5.11
N ASP A 192 -1.57 -17.39 -4.97
CA ASP A 192 -2.87 -18.01 -5.27
C ASP A 192 -4.02 -17.48 -4.38
N ASP A 193 -3.72 -16.97 -3.20
CA ASP A 193 -4.72 -16.36 -2.32
C ASP A 193 -5.09 -14.93 -2.74
N VAL A 194 -4.20 -14.28 -3.49
CA VAL A 194 -4.40 -12.95 -4.08
C VAL A 194 -5.02 -13.06 -5.46
N SER A 195 -4.85 -14.22 -6.13
CA SER A 195 -5.35 -14.49 -7.48
C SER A 195 -6.86 -14.34 -7.55
N LEU A 196 -7.32 -13.44 -8.38
CA LEU A 196 -8.73 -13.10 -8.54
C LEU A 196 -9.30 -13.55 -9.88
N PHE A 197 -8.45 -14.08 -10.78
CA PHE A 197 -8.80 -14.59 -12.11
C PHE A 197 -7.82 -15.69 -12.56
N GLU A 198 -8.24 -16.48 -13.55
CA GLU A 198 -7.36 -17.46 -14.18
C GLU A 198 -6.17 -16.78 -14.86
N SER A 199 -5.02 -17.44 -14.85
CA SER A 199 -3.78 -16.90 -15.44
C SER A 199 -3.36 -15.56 -14.83
N PHE A 200 -3.56 -15.38 -13.53
CA PHE A 200 -3.12 -14.18 -12.81
C PHE A 200 -1.61 -13.94 -13.01
N ASP A 201 -0.83 -15.01 -12.97
CA ASP A 201 0.63 -14.98 -13.10
C ASP A 201 1.09 -14.50 -14.49
N ASP A 202 0.28 -14.67 -15.54
CA ASP A 202 0.58 -14.16 -16.89
C ASP A 202 0.52 -12.63 -16.97
N VAL A 203 -0.22 -12.01 -16.05
CA VAL A 203 -0.41 -10.55 -16.00
C VAL A 203 0.43 -9.91 -14.91
N ILE A 204 0.50 -10.55 -13.73
CA ILE A 204 1.15 -10.01 -12.54
C ILE A 204 2.44 -10.79 -12.27
N GLU A 205 3.58 -10.14 -12.44
CA GLU A 205 4.90 -10.70 -12.16
C GLU A 205 5.26 -10.57 -10.69
N HIS A 206 4.95 -9.43 -10.08
CA HIS A 206 5.35 -9.13 -8.71
C HIS A 206 4.16 -9.15 -7.77
N THR A 207 4.15 -10.15 -6.90
CA THR A 207 3.15 -10.28 -5.82
C THR A 207 3.84 -10.16 -4.47
N TRP A 208 3.32 -9.28 -3.65
CA TRP A 208 3.70 -9.12 -2.26
C TRP A 208 2.55 -9.53 -1.37
N THR A 209 2.82 -10.25 -0.29
CA THR A 209 1.77 -10.59 0.67
C THR A 209 2.17 -10.16 2.07
N LEU A 210 1.20 -9.61 2.82
CA LEU A 210 1.40 -9.22 4.20
C LEU A 210 0.84 -10.25 5.15
N TYR A 211 1.64 -10.61 6.13
CA TYR A 211 1.26 -11.47 7.25
C TYR A 211 1.60 -10.78 8.58
N ARG A 212 0.64 -10.79 9.51
CA ARG A 212 0.83 -10.27 10.86
C ARG A 212 0.60 -11.38 11.87
N PRO A 213 1.66 -11.92 12.50
CA PRO A 213 1.55 -13.06 13.42
C PRO A 213 0.52 -12.85 14.53
N SER A 214 0.56 -11.70 15.19
CA SER A 214 -0.34 -11.39 16.30
C SER A 214 -1.84 -11.32 15.93
N TYR A 215 -2.17 -11.15 14.66
CA TYR A 215 -3.56 -11.25 14.19
C TYR A 215 -4.11 -12.69 14.29
N TYR A 216 -3.22 -13.67 14.26
CA TYR A 216 -3.52 -15.10 14.36
C TYR A 216 -3.15 -15.67 15.75
N ASN A 217 -2.95 -14.81 16.76
CA ASN A 217 -2.51 -15.21 18.10
C ASN A 217 -1.15 -15.93 18.13
N VAL A 218 -0.28 -15.63 17.18
CA VAL A 218 1.13 -16.06 17.17
C VAL A 218 1.97 -14.92 17.74
N PHE A 219 2.58 -15.15 18.90
CA PHE A 219 3.35 -14.12 19.62
C PHE A 219 4.84 -14.43 19.68
N GLU A 220 5.24 -15.68 19.38
CA GLU A 220 6.63 -16.11 19.29
C GLU A 220 6.86 -16.85 17.99
N ASP A 221 8.05 -16.69 17.41
CA ASP A 221 8.50 -17.46 16.25
C ASP A 221 9.01 -18.86 16.66
N GLU A 222 9.40 -19.69 15.69
CA GLU A 222 9.95 -21.04 15.92
C GLU A 222 11.23 -21.06 16.78
N ARG A 223 11.89 -19.91 16.93
CA ARG A 223 13.10 -19.69 17.75
C ARG A 223 12.80 -19.11 19.12
N GLY A 224 11.51 -18.89 19.46
CA GLY A 224 11.07 -18.26 20.69
C GLY A 224 11.28 -16.74 20.74
N CYS A 225 11.45 -16.08 19.59
CA CYS A 225 11.55 -14.62 19.54
C CYS A 225 10.15 -14.01 19.51
N ASP A 226 9.96 -12.92 20.27
CA ASP A 226 8.70 -12.15 20.28
C ASP A 226 8.42 -11.54 18.90
N VAL A 227 7.26 -11.87 18.32
CA VAL A 227 6.77 -11.35 17.04
C VAL A 227 5.43 -10.60 17.19
N SER A 228 5.02 -10.28 18.41
CA SER A 228 3.71 -9.66 18.71
C SER A 228 3.49 -8.32 18.04
N ASN A 229 4.56 -7.57 17.79
CA ASN A 229 4.57 -6.28 17.12
C ASN A 229 5.30 -6.32 15.79
N THR A 230 5.14 -7.40 15.03
CA THR A 230 5.76 -7.52 13.71
C THR A 230 4.73 -7.69 12.61
N ILE A 231 5.14 -7.31 11.40
CA ILE A 231 4.49 -7.65 10.14
C ILE A 231 5.53 -8.21 9.19
N GLU A 232 5.19 -9.26 8.50
CA GLU A 232 6.04 -9.88 7.50
C GLU A 232 5.55 -9.49 6.10
N LEU A 233 6.48 -9.15 5.24
CA LEU A 233 6.28 -8.94 3.81
C LEU A 233 6.94 -10.11 3.08
N HIS A 234 6.14 -10.93 2.41
CA HIS A 234 6.61 -12.02 1.56
C HIS A 234 6.53 -11.56 0.11
N ARG A 235 7.62 -11.70 -0.63
CA ARG A 235 7.72 -11.29 -2.04
C ARG A 235 7.81 -12.49 -2.95
N TYR A 236 7.12 -12.41 -4.08
CA TYR A 236 7.06 -13.45 -5.09
C TYR A 236 7.28 -12.86 -6.50
N ASN A 237 7.88 -13.67 -7.38
CA ASN A 237 7.89 -13.44 -8.82
C ASN A 237 7.09 -14.58 -9.46
N GLY A 238 5.92 -14.25 -10.06
CA GLY A 238 4.92 -15.27 -10.34
C GLY A 238 4.53 -16.00 -9.04
N LYS A 239 4.78 -17.31 -8.99
CA LYS A 239 4.59 -18.15 -7.79
C LYS A 239 5.86 -18.41 -7.01
N ASP A 240 7.01 -18.03 -7.53
CA ASP A 240 8.30 -18.30 -6.91
C ASP A 240 8.56 -17.34 -5.74
N PHE A 241 8.78 -17.91 -4.56
CA PHE A 241 9.15 -17.15 -3.39
C PHE A 241 10.55 -16.53 -3.54
N ILE A 242 10.64 -15.22 -3.37
CA ILE A 242 11.90 -14.48 -3.49
C ILE A 242 12.51 -14.20 -2.12
N SER A 243 11.73 -13.60 -1.20
CA SER A 243 12.22 -13.24 0.12
C SER A 243 11.10 -12.95 1.11
N LYS A 244 11.47 -12.98 2.38
CA LYS A 244 10.67 -12.53 3.50
C LYS A 244 11.42 -11.42 4.23
N GLU A 245 10.74 -10.31 4.44
CA GLU A 245 11.22 -9.20 5.27
C GLU A 245 10.29 -9.06 6.49
N THR A 246 10.86 -8.73 7.63
CA THR A 246 10.08 -8.54 8.88
C THR A 246 10.33 -7.13 9.39
N PHE A 247 9.24 -6.40 9.60
CA PHE A 247 9.25 -5.02 10.09
C PHE A 247 8.53 -4.90 11.43
N ILE A 248 8.86 -3.87 12.20
CA ILE A 248 8.07 -3.51 13.37
C ILE A 248 6.77 -2.88 12.89
N PHE A 249 5.67 -3.39 13.42
CA PHE A 249 4.34 -2.84 13.22
C PHE A 249 3.87 -2.21 14.53
N ASP A 250 3.98 -0.90 14.63
CA ASP A 250 3.46 -0.17 15.78
C ASP A 250 1.94 -0.08 15.66
N LYS A 251 1.23 -0.72 16.60
CA LYS A 251 -0.24 -0.73 16.61
C LYS A 251 -0.82 0.55 17.19
N SER A 252 -0.08 1.21 18.07
CA SER A 252 -0.51 2.47 18.70
C SER A 252 -0.41 3.61 17.69
N ILE A 253 0.70 3.65 16.96
CA ILE A 253 0.92 4.57 15.84
C ILE A 253 0.88 3.70 14.58
N PRO A 254 -0.14 3.81 13.71
CA PRO A 254 -0.29 2.89 12.58
C PRO A 254 0.81 3.12 11.52
N ARG A 255 2.04 2.64 11.83
CA ARG A 255 3.22 2.76 10.97
C ARG A 255 4.06 1.49 10.94
N LEU A 256 4.89 1.39 9.92
CA LEU A 256 5.98 0.43 9.80
C LEU A 256 7.33 1.12 10.07
N ILE A 257 8.20 0.42 10.79
CA ILE A 257 9.53 0.90 11.16
C ILE A 257 10.58 -0.11 10.70
#